data_19cd09e85fa8fcb186a6b5af4adb2de3
#
_entry.id   19cd09e85fa8fcb186a6b5af4adb2de3
#
_cell.length_a   1.000
_cell.length_b   1.000
_cell.length_c   1.000
_cell.angle_alpha   90.00
_cell.angle_beta   90.00
_cell.angle_gamma   90.00
#
_symmetry.space_group_name_H-M   'P 1'
#
loop_
_entity.id
_entity.type
_entity.pdbx_description
1 polymer ?
#
loop_
_entity_poly.entity_id
_entity_poly.type
_entity_poly.pdbx_seq_one_letter_code
_entity_poly.pdbx_strand_id
1 'polypeptide(L)'
;MTFGIRELSIIQTALQLKKRSMAFNKTWQKVHQDYQIGTVHGKELHLTSKELEYLERCIYAKQVKVAPEQSLNLESDRMDLLNFLKDEKSGGYSVFGDQLVFASVHAKLPLKQEEVTIGYKGLVPTVHAHVLCCNKIEKLIIVENGTMLTRLFDWYEQLPEKWQDSLFLYRGQGQNARQVFELLAKLPEHAEIAFYGDFDPFGLNIAAHFLKRRTMSILIPECWNEINRNHVDNNTTKFFEQIHKSHDLYTDTVQPLAIRNLYR
;
A
#
# COMPACT_ATOMS: atom_id res chain seq x y z
N MET A 1 8.87 18.75 17.10
CA MET A 1 9.03 17.64 16.14
C MET A 1 8.37 16.40 16.70
N THR A 2 7.70 15.60 15.87
CA THR A 2 6.91 14.45 16.31
C THR A 2 7.54 13.17 15.76
N PHE A 3 7.53 12.09 16.54
CA PHE A 3 7.90 10.75 16.15
C PHE A 3 6.66 9.98 15.73
N GLY A 4 6.78 9.15 14.71
CA GLY A 4 5.73 8.20 14.35
C GLY A 4 5.64 7.05 15.36
N ILE A 5 4.52 6.32 15.39
CA ILE A 5 4.27 5.26 16.38
C ILE A 5 5.37 4.18 16.40
N ARG A 6 5.92 3.81 15.24
CA ARG A 6 7.02 2.84 15.15
C ARG A 6 8.31 3.38 15.78
N GLU A 7 8.60 4.67 15.58
CA GLU A 7 9.75 5.32 16.20
C GLU A 7 9.57 5.41 17.72
N LEU A 8 8.34 5.76 18.18
CA LEU A 8 7.98 5.79 19.60
C LEU A 8 8.09 4.41 20.25
N SER A 9 7.71 3.34 19.56
CA SER A 9 7.87 1.96 20.06
C SER A 9 9.35 1.56 20.21
N ILE A 10 10.22 1.97 19.28
CA ILE A 10 11.67 1.76 19.39
C ILE A 10 12.23 2.50 20.60
N ILE A 11 11.82 3.76 20.80
CA ILE A 11 12.23 4.58 21.95
C ILE A 11 11.72 3.95 23.25
N GLN A 12 10.45 3.54 23.29
CA GLN A 12 9.83 2.87 24.43
C GLN A 12 10.62 1.62 24.85
N THR A 13 10.94 0.75 23.88
CA THR A 13 11.72 -0.47 24.15
C THR A 13 13.07 -0.16 24.80
N ALA A 14 13.73 0.90 24.33
CA ALA A 14 15.01 1.31 24.92
C ALA A 14 14.85 1.85 26.35
N LEU A 15 13.77 2.58 26.64
CA LEU A 15 13.44 3.07 27.97
C LEU A 15 13.08 1.93 28.94
N GLN A 16 12.22 0.99 28.51
CA GLN A 16 11.86 -0.21 29.28
C GLN A 16 13.07 -1.02 29.69
N LEU A 17 13.99 -1.25 28.75
CA LEU A 17 15.19 -2.05 28.97
C LEU A 17 16.35 -1.23 29.57
N LYS A 18 16.14 0.07 29.83
CA LYS A 18 17.19 1.01 30.27
C LYS A 18 18.47 0.90 29.44
N LYS A 19 18.29 0.68 28.13
CA LYS A 19 19.41 0.53 27.18
C LYS A 19 20.18 1.85 27.05
N ARG A 20 21.48 1.77 27.22
CA ARG A 20 22.37 2.91 27.01
C ARG A 20 23.11 2.88 25.68
N SER A 21 23.11 1.74 24.99
CA SER A 21 23.71 1.58 23.65
C SER A 21 22.67 1.05 22.70
N MET A 22 22.47 1.72 21.59
CA MET A 22 21.48 1.40 20.55
C MET A 22 22.13 1.46 19.17
N ALA A 23 21.74 0.55 18.27
CA ALA A 23 22.14 0.63 16.87
C ALA A 23 21.73 1.99 16.27
N PHE A 24 22.65 2.69 15.61
CA PHE A 24 22.43 4.03 15.07
C PHE A 24 21.60 4.01 13.79
N ASN A 25 20.34 3.51 13.93
CA ASN A 25 19.34 3.47 12.87
C ASN A 25 18.64 4.83 12.68
N LYS A 26 17.74 4.93 11.70
CA LYS A 26 17.04 6.19 11.36
C LYS A 26 16.35 6.86 12.56
N THR A 27 15.72 6.09 13.47
CA THR A 27 15.08 6.63 14.68
C THR A 27 16.11 7.28 15.58
N TRP A 28 17.23 6.60 15.85
CA TRP A 28 18.28 7.10 16.72
C TRP A 28 19.12 8.21 16.11
N GLN A 29 19.25 8.23 14.78
CA GLN A 29 19.80 9.37 14.04
C GLN A 29 18.96 10.62 14.25
N LYS A 30 17.63 10.49 14.13
CA LYS A 30 16.69 11.59 14.37
C LYS A 30 16.74 12.09 15.82
N VAL A 31 16.75 11.18 16.80
CA VAL A 31 16.90 11.53 18.21
C VAL A 31 18.18 12.32 18.45
N HIS A 32 19.32 11.83 17.94
CA HIS A 32 20.63 12.48 18.08
C HIS A 32 20.67 13.85 17.41
N GLN A 33 20.18 13.97 16.18
CA GLN A 33 20.22 15.20 15.40
C GLN A 33 19.29 16.29 15.95
N ASP A 34 18.04 15.91 16.29
CA ASP A 34 17.01 16.86 16.67
C ASP A 34 17.15 17.34 18.13
N TYR A 35 17.65 16.47 19.00
CA TYR A 35 17.75 16.76 20.44
C TYR A 35 19.19 16.87 20.96
N GLN A 36 20.17 16.61 20.09
CA GLN A 36 21.60 16.70 20.40
C GLN A 36 22.01 15.89 21.64
N ILE A 37 21.43 14.70 21.81
CA ILE A 37 21.72 13.76 22.89
C ILE A 37 22.47 12.55 22.37
N GLY A 38 23.31 11.98 23.23
CA GLY A 38 24.10 10.79 22.95
C GLY A 38 25.38 11.05 22.19
N THR A 39 26.29 10.09 22.28
CA THR A 39 27.58 10.09 21.56
C THR A 39 27.60 8.92 20.60
N VAL A 40 27.95 9.18 19.34
CA VAL A 40 28.04 8.15 18.31
C VAL A 40 29.40 7.48 18.36
N HIS A 41 29.44 6.16 18.53
CA HIS A 41 30.62 5.32 18.46
C HIS A 41 30.44 4.25 17.36
N GLY A 42 31.04 4.44 16.22
CA GLY A 42 30.90 3.54 15.08
C GLY A 42 29.43 3.48 14.58
N LYS A 43 28.77 2.34 14.76
CA LYS A 43 27.37 2.12 14.35
C LYS A 43 26.40 2.17 15.54
N GLU A 44 26.81 2.67 16.66
CA GLU A 44 25.97 2.73 17.87
C GLU A 44 25.88 4.15 18.43
N LEU A 45 24.73 4.48 19.01
CA LEU A 45 24.48 5.67 19.81
C LEU A 45 24.52 5.27 21.28
N HIS A 46 25.35 5.96 22.05
CA HIS A 46 25.48 5.78 23.51
C HIS A 46 24.85 6.94 24.25
N LEU A 47 23.94 6.63 25.19
CA LEU A 47 23.29 7.60 26.07
C LEU A 47 23.82 7.46 27.50
N THR A 48 24.03 8.58 28.15
CA THR A 48 24.22 8.66 29.59
C THR A 48 22.89 8.44 30.34
N SER A 49 22.96 8.18 31.64
CA SER A 49 21.74 8.06 32.47
C SER A 49 20.88 9.33 32.45
N LYS A 50 21.51 10.50 32.45
CA LYS A 50 20.82 11.81 32.37
C LYS A 50 20.13 12.02 31.03
N GLU A 51 20.76 11.60 29.94
CA GLU A 51 20.18 11.68 28.60
C GLU A 51 19.03 10.68 28.42
N LEU A 52 19.11 9.52 29.05
CA LEU A 52 17.98 8.56 29.06
C LEU A 52 16.77 9.11 29.82
N GLU A 53 16.98 9.76 30.98
CA GLU A 53 15.93 10.47 31.70
C GLU A 53 15.35 11.63 30.87
N TYR A 54 16.21 12.37 30.17
CA TYR A 54 15.75 13.43 29.26
C TYR A 54 14.92 12.87 28.10
N LEU A 55 15.34 11.76 27.50
CA LEU A 55 14.60 11.05 26.45
C LEU A 55 13.20 10.67 26.93
N GLU A 56 13.10 10.15 28.16
CA GLU A 56 11.81 9.77 28.76
C GLU A 56 10.92 10.99 29.02
N ARG A 57 11.40 11.97 29.79
CA ARG A 57 10.59 13.10 30.25
C ARG A 57 10.30 14.12 29.17
N CYS A 58 11.30 14.45 28.35
CA CYS A 58 11.23 15.56 27.41
C CYS A 58 10.88 15.16 25.98
N ILE A 59 11.02 13.90 25.64
CA ILE A 59 10.76 13.40 24.27
C ILE A 59 9.58 12.44 24.29
N TYR A 60 9.67 11.31 25.02
CA TYR A 60 8.63 10.30 25.05
C TYR A 60 7.35 10.78 25.73
N ALA A 61 7.43 11.27 26.96
CA ALA A 61 6.28 11.73 27.73
C ALA A 61 5.56 12.95 27.13
N LYS A 62 6.19 13.69 26.21
CA LYS A 62 5.51 14.76 25.48
C LYS A 62 4.57 14.25 24.40
N GLN A 63 4.79 13.06 23.89
CA GLN A 63 4.05 12.49 22.75
C GLN A 63 3.18 11.29 23.15
N VAL A 64 3.52 10.61 24.23
CA VAL A 64 2.82 9.42 24.73
C VAL A 64 2.18 9.75 26.09
N LYS A 65 0.95 9.25 26.30
CA LYS A 65 0.18 9.46 27.54
C LYS A 65 0.48 8.43 28.61
N VAL A 66 0.99 7.28 28.20
CA VAL A 66 1.25 6.14 29.07
C VAL A 66 2.73 6.02 29.40
N ALA A 67 3.02 5.44 30.56
CA ALA A 67 4.40 5.19 30.98
C ALA A 67 5.08 4.15 30.05
N PRO A 68 6.44 4.17 29.97
CA PRO A 68 7.16 3.23 29.11
C PRO A 68 6.85 1.76 29.36
N GLU A 69 6.49 1.37 30.59
CA GLU A 69 6.17 0.00 31.00
C GLU A 69 4.88 -0.53 30.36
N GLN A 70 3.97 0.33 29.93
CA GLN A 70 2.73 -0.05 29.26
C GLN A 70 2.98 -0.17 27.77
N SER A 71 2.79 -1.37 27.21
CA SER A 71 3.03 -1.64 25.79
C SER A 71 2.17 -0.78 24.88
N LEU A 72 2.79 -0.14 23.88
CA LEU A 72 2.08 0.45 22.75
C LEU A 72 1.67 -0.67 21.80
N ASN A 73 0.36 -0.87 21.63
CA ASN A 73 -0.13 -1.83 20.64
C ASN A 73 -0.04 -1.19 19.25
N LEU A 74 0.91 -1.67 18.44
CA LEU A 74 1.17 -1.17 17.09
C LEU A 74 0.08 -1.55 16.08
N GLU A 75 -0.79 -2.51 16.43
CA GLU A 75 -1.88 -2.99 15.59
C GLU A 75 -3.23 -2.36 15.93
N SER A 76 -3.26 -1.48 16.96
CA SER A 76 -4.46 -0.74 17.34
C SER A 76 -4.92 0.19 16.23
N ASP A 77 -6.23 0.35 16.11
CA ASP A 77 -6.80 1.34 15.22
C ASP A 77 -6.49 2.79 15.67
N ARG A 78 -6.88 3.76 14.85
CA ARG A 78 -6.61 5.18 15.14
C ARG A 78 -7.29 5.66 16.43
N MET A 79 -8.50 5.17 16.71
CA MET A 79 -9.26 5.53 17.90
C MET A 79 -8.62 4.98 19.17
N ASP A 80 -8.16 3.72 19.13
CA ASP A 80 -7.42 3.11 20.23
C ASP A 80 -6.10 3.81 20.51
N LEU A 81 -5.41 4.28 19.46
CA LEU A 81 -4.16 5.02 19.59
C LEU A 81 -4.33 6.37 20.31
N LEU A 82 -5.51 6.99 20.27
CA LEU A 82 -5.81 8.22 21.06
C LEU A 82 -5.70 8.00 22.57
N ASN A 83 -5.85 6.77 23.04
CA ASN A 83 -5.65 6.43 24.45
C ASN A 83 -4.17 6.49 24.86
N PHE A 84 -3.26 6.28 23.92
CA PHE A 84 -1.82 6.17 24.14
C PHE A 84 -1.05 7.41 23.68
N LEU A 85 -1.47 8.06 22.60
CA LEU A 85 -0.76 9.20 22.00
C LEU A 85 -1.44 10.51 22.33
N LYS A 86 -0.63 11.57 22.51
CA LYS A 86 -1.13 12.94 22.71
C LYS A 86 -1.53 13.61 21.39
N ASP A 87 -0.95 13.16 20.27
CA ASP A 87 -1.28 13.62 18.93
C ASP A 87 -1.67 12.43 18.06
N GLU A 88 -2.91 12.41 17.59
CA GLU A 88 -3.45 11.35 16.73
C GLU A 88 -2.69 11.20 15.40
N LYS A 89 -2.10 12.29 14.89
CA LYS A 89 -1.33 12.30 13.64
C LYS A 89 -0.03 11.52 13.74
N SER A 90 0.48 11.33 14.95
CA SER A 90 1.69 10.52 15.20
C SER A 90 1.47 9.03 14.95
N GLY A 91 0.22 8.56 14.89
CA GLY A 91 -0.13 7.17 14.64
C GLY A 91 0.24 6.66 13.26
N GLY A 92 0.37 7.55 12.26
CA GLY A 92 0.78 7.18 10.90
C GLY A 92 -0.20 6.28 10.13
N TYR A 93 -1.40 6.04 10.68
CA TYR A 93 -2.44 5.23 10.04
C TYR A 93 -3.31 6.09 9.13
N SER A 94 -3.52 5.62 7.91
CA SER A 94 -4.58 6.14 7.04
C SER A 94 -5.94 5.72 7.60
N VAL A 95 -6.90 6.63 7.68
CA VAL A 95 -8.28 6.34 8.13
C VAL A 95 -8.92 5.22 7.29
N PHE A 96 -8.53 5.14 6.02
CA PHE A 96 -9.03 4.13 5.07
C PHE A 96 -7.96 3.11 4.67
N GLY A 97 -6.88 2.97 5.49
CA GLY A 97 -5.71 2.17 5.13
C GLY A 97 -5.95 0.67 5.08
N ASP A 98 -6.98 0.18 5.76
CA ASP A 98 -7.40 -1.23 5.80
C ASP A 98 -8.63 -1.52 4.92
N GLN A 99 -9.09 -0.52 4.15
CA GLN A 99 -10.26 -0.66 3.29
C GLN A 99 -9.87 -0.92 1.84
N LEU A 100 -10.73 -1.67 1.16
CA LEU A 100 -10.68 -1.95 -0.26
C LEU A 100 -11.63 -1.00 -0.98
N VAL A 101 -11.17 -0.46 -2.10
CA VAL A 101 -11.92 0.51 -2.91
C VAL A 101 -12.43 -0.17 -4.16
N PHE A 102 -13.74 -0.25 -4.32
CA PHE A 102 -14.39 -0.92 -5.44
C PHE A 102 -15.12 0.05 -6.37
N ALA A 103 -15.34 -0.39 -7.59
CA ALA A 103 -16.31 0.16 -8.54
C ALA A 103 -16.89 -0.97 -9.37
N SER A 104 -18.02 -0.74 -10.00
CA SER A 104 -18.59 -1.60 -11.03
C SER A 104 -19.60 -0.81 -11.86
N VAL A 105 -19.90 -1.30 -13.06
CA VAL A 105 -21.04 -0.80 -13.84
C VAL A 105 -22.22 -1.75 -13.69
N HIS A 106 -22.01 -3.04 -13.79
CA HIS A 106 -23.07 -4.05 -13.80
C HIS A 106 -23.01 -5.03 -12.63
N ALA A 107 -21.81 -5.40 -12.18
CA ALA A 107 -21.68 -6.36 -11.09
C ALA A 107 -22.12 -5.77 -9.74
N LYS A 108 -22.68 -6.62 -8.90
CA LYS A 108 -22.98 -6.30 -7.50
C LYS A 108 -21.78 -6.61 -6.62
N LEU A 109 -21.56 -5.80 -5.60
CA LEU A 109 -20.55 -6.06 -4.58
C LEU A 109 -21.10 -7.09 -3.57
N PRO A 110 -20.52 -8.30 -3.49
CA PRO A 110 -21.03 -9.34 -2.62
C PRO A 110 -20.53 -9.13 -1.19
N LEU A 111 -21.43 -8.73 -0.32
CA LEU A 111 -21.18 -8.69 1.11
C LEU A 111 -21.71 -9.96 1.77
N LYS A 112 -21.28 -10.26 2.99
CA LYS A 112 -21.72 -11.47 3.73
C LYS A 112 -23.21 -11.49 4.00
N GLN A 113 -23.81 -10.32 4.20
CA GLN A 113 -25.23 -10.19 4.52
C GLN A 113 -26.10 -10.07 3.26
N GLU A 114 -25.62 -9.33 2.26
CA GLU A 114 -26.37 -9.04 1.03
C GLU A 114 -25.45 -8.69 -0.14
N GLU A 115 -25.99 -8.63 -1.33
CA GLU A 115 -25.31 -8.13 -2.53
C GLU A 115 -25.77 -6.68 -2.80
N VAL A 116 -24.80 -5.77 -2.84
CA VAL A 116 -25.07 -4.34 -2.99
C VAL A 116 -24.83 -3.89 -4.43
N THR A 117 -25.82 -3.23 -5.02
CA THR A 117 -25.64 -2.57 -6.32
C THR A 117 -24.77 -1.33 -6.14
N ILE A 118 -23.64 -1.28 -6.85
CA ILE A 118 -22.68 -0.18 -6.81
C ILE A 118 -22.50 0.50 -8.18
N GLY A 119 -23.25 0.06 -9.18
CA GLY A 119 -23.17 0.53 -10.56
C GLY A 119 -23.81 1.90 -10.78
N TYR A 120 -23.32 2.92 -10.07
CA TYR A 120 -23.75 4.32 -10.23
C TYR A 120 -22.54 5.18 -10.60
N LYS A 121 -22.70 6.02 -11.63
CA LYS A 121 -21.64 6.95 -12.04
C LYS A 121 -21.23 7.85 -10.87
N GLY A 122 -19.94 7.85 -10.55
CA GLY A 122 -19.38 8.62 -9.44
C GLY A 122 -19.42 7.92 -8.07
N LEU A 123 -20.03 6.74 -7.96
CA LEU A 123 -19.98 5.93 -6.73
C LEU A 123 -18.75 5.02 -6.73
N VAL A 124 -17.90 5.18 -5.72
CA VAL A 124 -16.71 4.38 -5.51
C VAL A 124 -16.67 3.97 -4.03
N PRO A 125 -17.40 2.89 -3.65
CA PRO A 125 -17.48 2.47 -2.26
C PRO A 125 -16.15 1.94 -1.74
N THR A 126 -15.94 2.14 -0.44
CA THR A 126 -14.87 1.52 0.33
C THR A 126 -15.46 0.54 1.33
N VAL A 127 -14.84 -0.62 1.46
CA VAL A 127 -15.29 -1.67 2.39
C VAL A 127 -14.12 -2.36 3.06
N HIS A 128 -14.32 -2.81 4.30
CA HIS A 128 -13.36 -3.69 4.96
C HIS A 128 -13.39 -5.10 4.35
N ALA A 129 -12.23 -5.71 4.18
CA ALA A 129 -12.12 -7.03 3.57
C ALA A 129 -12.94 -8.11 4.31
N HIS A 130 -13.12 -7.96 5.64
CA HIS A 130 -13.83 -8.94 6.45
C HIS A 130 -15.36 -8.99 6.20
N VAL A 131 -15.96 -7.95 5.61
CA VAL A 131 -17.39 -7.94 5.28
C VAL A 131 -17.71 -8.53 3.91
N LEU A 132 -16.69 -8.79 3.07
CA LEU A 132 -16.85 -9.36 1.74
C LEU A 132 -17.17 -10.86 1.79
N CYS A 133 -18.03 -11.29 0.87
CA CYS A 133 -18.26 -12.70 0.55
C CYS A 133 -17.38 -13.10 -0.64
N CYS A 134 -16.10 -13.37 -0.37
CA CYS A 134 -15.09 -13.61 -1.41
C CYS A 134 -15.48 -14.75 -2.39
N ASN A 135 -16.20 -15.78 -1.90
CA ASN A 135 -16.60 -16.92 -2.72
C ASN A 135 -17.61 -16.59 -3.83
N LYS A 136 -18.22 -15.40 -3.77
CA LYS A 136 -19.17 -14.92 -4.79
C LYS A 136 -18.52 -13.96 -5.80
N ILE A 137 -17.24 -13.67 -5.65
CA ILE A 137 -16.52 -12.85 -6.62
C ILE A 137 -16.04 -13.75 -7.74
N GLU A 138 -16.69 -13.66 -8.90
CA GLU A 138 -16.39 -14.46 -10.08
C GLU A 138 -15.40 -13.76 -11.01
N LYS A 139 -15.53 -12.44 -11.17
CA LYS A 139 -14.66 -11.63 -12.03
C LYS A 139 -14.18 -10.39 -11.32
N LEU A 140 -12.88 -10.18 -11.33
CA LEU A 140 -12.22 -9.05 -10.67
C LEU A 140 -11.15 -8.43 -11.56
N ILE A 141 -11.22 -7.12 -11.77
CA ILE A 141 -10.17 -6.34 -12.43
C ILE A 141 -9.46 -5.49 -11.38
N ILE A 142 -8.16 -5.70 -11.23
CA ILE A 142 -7.31 -4.83 -10.40
C ILE A 142 -6.90 -3.63 -11.25
N VAL A 143 -7.28 -2.44 -10.81
CA VAL A 143 -6.98 -1.17 -11.50
C VAL A 143 -5.82 -0.47 -10.81
N GLU A 144 -4.78 -0.12 -11.57
CA GLU A 144 -3.60 0.55 -11.03
C GLU A 144 -3.89 1.98 -10.60
N ASN A 145 -4.58 2.73 -11.46
CA ASN A 145 -4.80 4.16 -11.29
C ASN A 145 -6.19 4.44 -10.72
N GLY A 146 -6.25 5.07 -9.52
CA GLY A 146 -7.50 5.43 -8.88
C GLY A 146 -8.38 6.39 -9.71
N THR A 147 -7.79 7.24 -10.55
CA THR A 147 -8.54 8.11 -11.47
C THR A 147 -9.31 7.29 -12.50
N MET A 148 -8.72 6.19 -13.00
CA MET A 148 -9.41 5.28 -13.91
C MET A 148 -10.61 4.63 -13.23
N LEU A 149 -10.45 4.25 -11.96
CA LEU A 149 -11.55 3.67 -11.19
C LEU A 149 -12.71 4.65 -10.99
N THR A 150 -12.43 5.91 -10.65
CA THR A 150 -13.47 6.95 -10.47
C THR A 150 -14.16 7.34 -11.77
N ARG A 151 -13.50 7.10 -12.91
CA ARG A 151 -14.01 7.37 -14.26
C ARG A 151 -14.44 6.11 -15.01
N LEU A 152 -14.72 5.02 -14.31
CA LEU A 152 -15.03 3.73 -14.90
C LEU A 152 -16.10 3.81 -16.00
N PHE A 153 -17.18 4.55 -15.78
CA PHE A 153 -18.28 4.72 -16.73
C PHE A 153 -17.91 5.43 -18.04
N ASP A 154 -16.76 6.07 -18.10
CA ASP A 154 -16.30 6.78 -19.30
C ASP A 154 -15.47 5.86 -20.24
N TRP A 155 -15.06 4.66 -19.78
CA TRP A 155 -14.13 3.83 -20.54
C TRP A 155 -14.38 2.30 -20.48
N TYR A 156 -15.24 1.78 -19.57
CA TYR A 156 -15.42 0.33 -19.40
C TYR A 156 -15.85 -0.39 -20.68
N GLU A 157 -16.57 0.27 -21.59
CA GLU A 157 -16.99 -0.27 -22.87
C GLU A 157 -15.81 -0.58 -23.83
N GLN A 158 -14.63 0.00 -23.56
CA GLN A 158 -13.41 -0.30 -24.29
C GLN A 158 -12.73 -1.61 -23.83
N LEU A 159 -13.24 -2.22 -22.77
CA LEU A 159 -12.78 -3.55 -22.36
C LEU A 159 -13.44 -4.64 -23.21
N PRO A 160 -12.76 -5.78 -23.39
CA PRO A 160 -13.41 -6.95 -23.97
C PRO A 160 -14.73 -7.27 -23.26
N GLU A 161 -15.78 -7.60 -24.01
CA GLU A 161 -17.15 -7.78 -23.50
C GLU A 161 -17.22 -8.66 -22.24
N LYS A 162 -16.43 -9.74 -22.22
CA LYS A 162 -16.39 -10.65 -21.06
C LYS A 162 -15.96 -10.01 -19.75
N TRP A 163 -15.32 -8.82 -19.77
CA TRP A 163 -14.82 -8.11 -18.60
C TRP A 163 -15.67 -6.93 -18.18
N GLN A 164 -16.64 -6.52 -18.99
CA GLN A 164 -17.45 -5.32 -18.72
C GLN A 164 -18.38 -5.47 -17.50
N ASP A 165 -18.73 -6.70 -17.15
CA ASP A 165 -19.55 -7.07 -15.98
C ASP A 165 -18.75 -7.41 -14.72
N SER A 166 -17.47 -7.00 -14.68
CA SER A 166 -16.56 -7.30 -13.56
C SER A 166 -16.76 -6.35 -12.38
N LEU A 167 -16.27 -6.79 -11.22
CA LEU A 167 -15.89 -5.89 -10.13
C LEU A 167 -14.53 -5.30 -10.44
N PHE A 168 -14.37 -4.01 -10.16
CA PHE A 168 -13.11 -3.27 -10.28
C PHE A 168 -12.59 -2.94 -8.89
N LEU A 169 -11.33 -3.22 -8.64
CA LEU A 169 -10.67 -3.03 -7.36
C LEU A 169 -9.44 -2.15 -7.55
N TYR A 170 -9.35 -1.06 -6.81
CA TYR A 170 -8.10 -0.28 -6.76
C TYR A 170 -6.97 -1.09 -6.15
N ARG A 171 -5.80 -1.13 -6.80
CA ARG A 171 -4.62 -1.88 -6.33
C ARG A 171 -4.12 -1.48 -4.94
N GLY A 172 -4.55 -0.33 -4.44
CA GLY A 172 -4.11 0.23 -3.18
C GLY A 172 -2.72 0.87 -3.21
N GLN A 173 -2.41 1.58 -2.13
CA GLN A 173 -1.08 2.12 -1.82
C GLN A 173 -0.82 1.93 -0.33
N GLY A 174 0.43 1.58 0.04
CA GLY A 174 0.78 1.37 1.44
C GLY A 174 -0.06 0.26 2.10
N GLN A 175 -0.84 0.60 3.12
CA GLN A 175 -1.65 -0.37 3.87
C GLN A 175 -2.74 -1.05 3.02
N ASN A 176 -3.41 -0.30 2.13
CA ASN A 176 -4.45 -0.85 1.26
C ASN A 176 -3.90 -1.94 0.32
N ALA A 177 -2.67 -1.80 -0.18
CA ALA A 177 -2.07 -2.80 -1.07
C ALA A 177 -1.96 -4.17 -0.39
N ARG A 178 -1.67 -4.22 0.91
CA ARG A 178 -1.66 -5.47 1.68
C ARG A 178 -3.04 -6.13 1.69
N GLN A 179 -4.11 -5.35 1.90
CA GLN A 179 -5.48 -5.85 1.92
C GLN A 179 -5.89 -6.43 0.56
N VAL A 180 -5.42 -5.83 -0.55
CA VAL A 180 -5.65 -6.39 -1.89
C VAL A 180 -5.00 -7.77 -2.04
N PHE A 181 -3.76 -7.95 -1.59
CA PHE A 181 -3.10 -9.26 -1.63
C PHE A 181 -3.80 -10.29 -0.74
N GLU A 182 -4.26 -9.89 0.44
CA GLU A 182 -5.02 -10.77 1.34
C GLU A 182 -6.37 -11.17 0.73
N LEU A 183 -7.05 -10.26 0.02
CA LEU A 183 -8.25 -10.57 -0.73
C LEU A 183 -7.98 -11.60 -1.83
N LEU A 184 -6.96 -11.36 -2.66
CA LEU A 184 -6.59 -12.26 -3.75
C LEU A 184 -6.32 -13.70 -3.29
N ALA A 185 -5.73 -13.84 -2.11
CA ALA A 185 -5.47 -15.17 -1.52
C ALA A 185 -6.76 -15.88 -1.07
N LYS A 186 -7.86 -15.13 -0.83
CA LYS A 186 -9.15 -15.66 -0.38
C LYS A 186 -10.16 -15.89 -1.51
N LEU A 187 -9.89 -15.39 -2.71
CA LEU A 187 -10.76 -15.62 -3.85
C LEU A 187 -10.76 -17.09 -4.26
N PRO A 188 -11.89 -17.63 -4.73
CA PRO A 188 -11.97 -19.01 -5.21
C PRO A 188 -11.06 -19.21 -6.43
N GLU A 189 -10.58 -20.44 -6.63
CA GLU A 189 -9.66 -20.76 -7.75
C GLU A 189 -10.24 -20.44 -9.11
N HIS A 190 -11.54 -20.64 -9.29
CA HIS A 190 -12.25 -20.37 -10.53
C HIS A 190 -12.50 -18.89 -10.83
N ALA A 191 -12.25 -17.99 -9.85
CA ALA A 191 -12.43 -16.56 -10.09
C ALA A 191 -11.46 -16.08 -11.20
N GLU A 192 -12.04 -15.47 -12.22
CA GLU A 192 -11.26 -14.80 -13.26
C GLU A 192 -10.73 -13.45 -12.76
N ILE A 193 -9.43 -13.27 -12.84
CA ILE A 193 -8.78 -12.05 -12.37
C ILE A 193 -8.02 -11.42 -13.53
N ALA A 194 -8.10 -10.09 -13.61
CA ALA A 194 -7.32 -9.33 -14.56
C ALA A 194 -6.64 -8.13 -13.90
N PHE A 195 -5.60 -7.64 -14.51
CA PHE A 195 -4.92 -6.38 -14.16
C PHE A 195 -5.08 -5.39 -15.31
N TYR A 196 -5.45 -4.17 -14.96
CA TYR A 196 -5.55 -3.03 -15.87
C TYR A 196 -4.70 -1.88 -15.32
N GLY A 197 -3.67 -1.50 -16.03
CA GLY A 197 -2.74 -0.46 -15.61
C GLY A 197 -1.99 0.19 -16.76
N ASP A 198 -1.09 1.09 -16.43
CA ASP A 198 -0.27 1.79 -17.40
C ASP A 198 0.69 0.83 -18.11
N PHE A 199 0.83 1.00 -19.42
CA PHE A 199 1.76 0.20 -20.26
C PHE A 199 3.16 0.85 -20.26
N ASP A 200 3.60 1.29 -19.11
CA ASP A 200 4.98 1.72 -18.89
C ASP A 200 5.75 0.68 -18.03
N PRO A 201 7.08 0.79 -17.92
CA PRO A 201 7.87 -0.14 -17.12
C PRO A 201 7.44 -0.25 -15.65
N PHE A 202 6.88 0.82 -15.05
CA PHE A 202 6.37 0.76 -13.68
C PHE A 202 5.06 -0.01 -13.58
N GLY A 203 4.11 0.25 -14.45
CA GLY A 203 2.82 -0.46 -14.48
C GLY A 203 3.02 -1.95 -14.70
N LEU A 204 3.93 -2.32 -15.62
CA LEU A 204 4.26 -3.72 -15.86
C LEU A 204 5.00 -4.37 -14.67
N ASN A 205 5.83 -3.63 -13.96
CA ASN A 205 6.45 -4.13 -12.72
C ASN A 205 5.40 -4.37 -11.62
N ILE A 206 4.42 -3.48 -11.50
CA ILE A 206 3.28 -3.67 -10.58
C ILE A 206 2.49 -4.91 -10.98
N ALA A 207 2.14 -5.07 -12.26
CA ALA A 207 1.46 -6.26 -12.77
C ALA A 207 2.23 -7.56 -12.46
N ALA A 208 3.56 -7.55 -12.62
CA ALA A 208 4.42 -8.68 -12.29
C ALA A 208 4.34 -9.08 -10.81
N HIS A 209 4.25 -8.11 -9.90
CA HIS A 209 4.08 -8.40 -8.46
C HIS A 209 2.76 -9.10 -8.16
N PHE A 210 1.67 -8.72 -8.83
CA PHE A 210 0.38 -9.39 -8.69
C PHE A 210 0.40 -10.80 -9.31
N LEU A 211 1.01 -10.95 -10.50
CA LEU A 211 1.14 -12.24 -11.19
C LEU A 211 1.95 -13.28 -10.40
N LYS A 212 2.94 -12.85 -9.61
CA LYS A 212 3.67 -13.73 -8.67
C LYS A 212 2.78 -14.29 -7.56
N ARG A 213 1.66 -13.65 -7.27
CA ARG A 213 0.72 -14.07 -6.21
C ARG A 213 -0.44 -14.89 -6.72
N ARG A 214 -0.95 -14.54 -7.91
CA ARG A 214 -2.11 -15.19 -8.51
C ARG A 214 -2.05 -15.08 -10.03
N THR A 215 -2.40 -16.17 -10.71
CA THR A 215 -2.57 -16.15 -12.18
C THR A 215 -3.69 -15.18 -12.55
N MET A 216 -3.44 -14.29 -13.50
CA MET A 216 -4.39 -13.31 -13.99
C MET A 216 -4.08 -12.90 -15.43
N SER A 217 -5.08 -12.34 -16.12
CA SER A 217 -4.92 -11.71 -17.43
C SER A 217 -4.39 -10.28 -17.27
N ILE A 218 -3.62 -9.82 -18.26
CA ILE A 218 -3.32 -8.37 -18.39
C ILE A 218 -4.25 -7.84 -19.46
N LEU A 219 -5.05 -6.83 -19.12
CA LEU A 219 -5.98 -6.21 -20.06
C LEU A 219 -5.29 -5.08 -20.78
N ILE A 220 -5.32 -5.15 -22.08
CA ILE A 220 -4.84 -4.12 -23.01
C ILE A 220 -6.07 -3.50 -23.65
N PRO A 221 -6.22 -2.15 -23.64
CA PRO A 221 -7.31 -1.49 -24.36
C PRO A 221 -7.33 -1.89 -25.85
N GLU A 222 -8.51 -2.11 -26.41
CA GLU A 222 -8.63 -2.47 -27.83
C GLU A 222 -8.04 -1.41 -28.75
N CYS A 223 -8.14 -0.13 -28.36
CA CYS A 223 -7.55 0.99 -29.09
C CYS A 223 -6.01 1.05 -29.07
N TRP A 224 -5.33 0.14 -28.32
CA TRP A 224 -3.87 0.17 -28.19
C TRP A 224 -3.14 0.13 -29.53
N ASN A 225 -3.64 -0.68 -30.45
CA ASN A 225 -3.05 -0.81 -31.79
C ASN A 225 -3.25 0.43 -32.65
N GLU A 226 -4.21 1.29 -32.30
CA GLU A 226 -4.55 2.53 -33.02
C GLU A 226 -3.82 3.74 -32.44
N ILE A 227 -3.18 3.61 -31.28
CA ILE A 227 -2.41 4.68 -30.65
C ILE A 227 -1.23 5.00 -31.54
N ASN A 228 -1.32 6.14 -32.23
CA ASN A 228 -0.23 6.66 -33.03
C ASN A 228 0.94 7.06 -32.11
N ARG A 229 2.17 6.74 -32.52
CA ARG A 229 3.42 7.10 -31.80
C ARG A 229 3.52 8.61 -31.49
N ASN A 230 2.82 9.47 -32.22
CA ASN A 230 2.77 10.90 -31.97
C ASN A 230 1.97 11.29 -30.70
N HIS A 231 1.20 10.37 -30.11
CA HIS A 231 0.45 10.58 -28.86
C HIS A 231 1.15 10.00 -27.64
N VAL A 232 2.32 9.36 -27.84
CA VAL A 232 3.12 8.84 -26.74
C VAL A 232 3.96 9.97 -26.16
N ASP A 233 3.93 10.14 -24.84
CA ASP A 233 4.80 11.09 -24.15
C ASP A 233 6.26 10.73 -24.40
N ASN A 234 6.95 11.58 -25.18
CA ASN A 234 8.35 11.40 -25.55
C ASN A 234 9.34 11.80 -24.44
N ASN A 235 8.96 11.78 -23.17
CA ASN A 235 9.85 12.05 -22.06
C ASN A 235 10.87 10.92 -21.90
N THR A 236 11.88 10.92 -22.76
CA THR A 236 12.91 9.90 -22.84
C THR A 236 13.69 9.74 -21.52
N THR A 237 13.92 10.83 -20.79
CA THR A 237 14.64 10.80 -19.50
C THR A 237 13.85 10.00 -18.47
N LYS A 238 12.57 10.28 -18.32
CA LYS A 238 11.67 9.56 -17.40
C LYS A 238 11.57 8.08 -17.77
N PHE A 239 11.47 7.79 -19.07
CA PHE A 239 11.40 6.43 -19.58
C PHE A 239 12.68 5.64 -19.28
N PHE A 240 13.86 6.22 -19.50
CA PHE A 240 15.14 5.57 -19.14
C PHE A 240 15.31 5.35 -17.65
N GLU A 241 14.87 6.28 -16.81
CA GLU A 241 14.85 6.08 -15.35
C GLU A 241 13.94 4.92 -14.94
N GLN A 242 12.78 4.80 -15.57
CA GLN A 242 11.84 3.70 -15.32
C GLN A 242 12.43 2.36 -15.76
N ILE A 243 13.03 2.27 -16.95
CA ILE A 243 13.71 1.08 -17.44
C ILE A 243 14.82 0.66 -16.47
N HIS A 244 15.65 1.60 -16.03
CA HIS A 244 16.75 1.30 -15.11
C HIS A 244 16.26 0.74 -13.78
N LYS A 245 15.18 1.31 -13.22
CA LYS A 245 14.54 0.83 -11.98
C LYS A 245 13.79 -0.49 -12.16
N SER A 246 13.42 -0.83 -13.38
CA SER A 246 12.67 -2.05 -13.72
C SER A 246 13.57 -3.07 -14.45
N HIS A 247 14.89 -2.98 -14.30
CA HIS A 247 15.86 -3.83 -14.99
C HIS A 247 15.56 -5.33 -14.83
N ASP A 248 15.10 -5.74 -13.66
CA ASP A 248 14.75 -7.13 -13.37
C ASP A 248 13.61 -7.67 -14.26
N LEU A 249 12.74 -6.80 -14.80
CA LEU A 249 11.70 -7.20 -15.75
C LEU A 249 12.27 -7.74 -17.06
N TYR A 250 13.46 -7.29 -17.46
CA TYR A 250 14.11 -7.70 -18.70
C TYR A 250 15.03 -8.90 -18.53
N THR A 251 15.65 -9.02 -17.36
CA THR A 251 16.70 -10.01 -17.09
C THR A 251 16.24 -11.19 -16.28
N ASP A 252 15.17 -11.03 -15.50
CA ASP A 252 14.64 -12.08 -14.64
C ASP A 252 13.93 -13.16 -15.47
N THR A 253 14.53 -14.34 -15.53
CA THR A 253 13.97 -15.52 -16.21
C THR A 253 12.73 -16.07 -15.51
N VAL A 254 12.48 -15.67 -14.29
CA VAL A 254 11.32 -16.07 -13.45
C VAL A 254 10.09 -15.19 -13.76
N GLN A 255 10.23 -14.12 -14.54
CA GLN A 255 9.09 -13.28 -14.90
C GLN A 255 8.04 -14.05 -15.70
N PRO A 256 6.74 -13.85 -15.41
CA PRO A 256 5.66 -14.46 -16.15
C PRO A 256 5.78 -14.22 -17.67
N LEU A 257 5.49 -15.24 -18.48
CA LEU A 257 5.60 -15.17 -19.93
C LEU A 257 4.79 -14.01 -20.53
N ALA A 258 3.62 -13.71 -19.92
CA ALA A 258 2.78 -12.57 -20.31
C ALA A 258 3.52 -11.23 -20.25
N ILE A 259 4.27 -10.98 -19.17
CA ILE A 259 5.07 -9.75 -19.02
C ILE A 259 6.22 -9.72 -20.04
N ARG A 260 6.95 -10.83 -20.20
CA ARG A 260 8.07 -10.90 -21.15
C ARG A 260 7.66 -10.64 -22.60
N ASN A 261 6.46 -11.09 -22.98
CA ASN A 261 5.95 -10.92 -24.35
C ASN A 261 5.50 -9.48 -24.64
N LEU A 262 5.16 -8.68 -23.62
CA LEU A 262 4.81 -7.27 -23.78
C LEU A 262 6.03 -6.36 -24.02
N TYR A 263 7.24 -6.83 -23.70
CA TYR A 263 8.49 -6.09 -23.90
C TYR A 263 9.23 -6.45 -25.21
N ARG A 264 8.76 -7.44 -25.95
CA ARG A 264 9.29 -7.82 -27.28
C ARG A 264 8.51 -7.19 -28.40
#